data_52a38155d9b4dfa5b45e45798b3a86b6
#
_entry.id   52a38155d9b4dfa5b45e45798b3a86b6
#
_cell.length_a   1.000
_cell.length_b   1.000
_cell.length_c   1.000
_cell.angle_alpha   90.00
_cell.angle_beta   90.00
_cell.angle_gamma   90.00
#
_symmetry.space_group_name_H-M   'P 1'
#
loop_
_entity.id
_entity.type
_entity.pdbx_description
1 polymer ?
#
loop_
_entity_poly.entity_id
_entity_poly.type
_entity_poly.pdbx_seq_one_letter_code
_entity_poly.pdbx_strand_id
1 'polypeptide(L)'
;LDGIAYDYGEKKKFIKSVHNFENDILVASKNIAKRYSTGKDHIKGTTDIALTIFDSMKKVHGMGARERLLLQIAVQLHDCGKYISMADVAECSYRIIMATEIIGLSTEERKVIASAVRYNTTEFVYYGNYDDGPEIDRERYLLVAKLTAILRLANAMDRSHYQKVESLRVVLTALKDRELQMIIDSSRDISLELGLLRDKVKFFEEVFGIRLVLKRKRRA
;
A
#
# COMPACT_ATOMS: atom_id res chain seq x y z
N LEU A 1 28.88 16.54 5.05
CA LEU A 1 28.66 17.65 6.01
C LEU A 1 27.53 18.57 5.53
N ASP A 2 27.49 18.94 4.24
CA ASP A 2 26.50 19.88 3.69
C ASP A 2 25.05 19.38 3.81
N GLY A 3 24.81 18.09 3.61
CA GLY A 3 23.50 17.48 3.79
C GLY A 3 22.98 17.53 5.23
N ILE A 4 23.87 17.35 6.21
CA ILE A 4 23.54 17.43 7.64
C ILE A 4 23.24 18.87 8.04
N ALA A 5 24.01 19.82 7.52
CA ALA A 5 23.79 21.25 7.78
C ALA A 5 22.48 21.73 7.16
N TYR A 6 22.11 21.23 5.97
CA TYR A 6 20.86 21.53 5.31
C TYR A 6 19.66 20.97 6.12
N ASP A 7 19.70 19.67 6.50
CA ASP A 7 18.66 19.03 7.32
C ASP A 7 18.45 19.74 8.67
N TYR A 8 19.55 20.14 9.32
CA TYR A 8 19.49 20.93 10.55
C TYR A 8 18.86 22.30 10.35
N GLY A 9 19.27 23.01 9.27
CA GLY A 9 18.72 24.33 8.91
C GLY A 9 17.23 24.28 8.59
N GLU A 10 16.76 23.22 7.91
CA GLU A 10 15.36 22.98 7.60
C GLU A 10 14.55 22.68 8.88
N LYS A 11 15.01 21.74 9.72
CA LYS A 11 14.38 21.41 11.01
C LYS A 11 14.26 22.60 11.96
N LYS A 12 15.24 23.51 11.94
CA LYS A 12 15.24 24.75 12.72
C LYS A 12 14.53 25.91 12.04
N LYS A 13 13.94 25.73 10.85
CA LYS A 13 13.27 26.75 10.04
C LYS A 13 14.17 27.93 9.64
N PHE A 14 15.49 27.75 9.63
CA PHE A 14 16.44 28.73 9.14
C PHE A 14 16.50 28.78 7.62
N ILE A 15 16.15 27.65 6.99
CA ILE A 15 16.09 27.51 5.54
C ILE A 15 14.66 27.08 5.18
N LYS A 16 14.02 27.77 4.23
CA LYS A 16 12.76 27.27 3.64
C LYS A 16 13.12 26.10 2.73
N SER A 17 12.54 24.93 3.01
CA SER A 17 12.63 23.82 2.07
C SER A 17 12.03 24.26 0.73
N VAL A 18 12.88 24.36 -0.29
CA VAL A 18 12.47 24.63 -1.67
C VAL A 18 12.19 23.31 -2.39
N HIS A 19 12.62 22.18 -1.79
CA HIS A 19 12.61 20.87 -2.43
C HIS A 19 11.79 19.87 -1.64
N ASN A 20 10.85 19.20 -2.32
CA ASN A 20 10.03 18.16 -1.72
C ASN A 20 10.62 16.78 -2.05
N PHE A 21 11.53 16.30 -1.20
CA PHE A 21 12.18 15.00 -1.37
C PHE A 21 11.18 13.83 -1.47
N GLU A 22 10.05 13.90 -0.79
CA GLU A 22 9.02 12.85 -0.89
C GLU A 22 8.42 12.79 -2.30
N ASN A 23 8.24 13.95 -2.94
CA ASN A 23 7.77 14.01 -4.31
C ASN A 23 8.79 13.39 -5.29
N ASP A 24 10.08 13.58 -5.06
CA ASP A 24 11.12 12.98 -5.90
C ASP A 24 11.13 11.46 -5.80
N ILE A 25 10.96 10.92 -4.59
CA ILE A 25 10.83 9.48 -4.36
C ILE A 25 9.61 8.94 -5.13
N LEU A 26 8.48 9.64 -5.07
CA LEU A 26 7.27 9.26 -5.81
C LEU A 26 7.44 9.35 -7.32
N VAL A 27 8.16 10.35 -7.83
CA VAL A 27 8.49 10.47 -9.26
C VAL A 27 9.41 9.34 -9.69
N ALA A 28 10.43 9.02 -8.89
CA ALA A 28 11.33 7.90 -9.16
C ALA A 28 10.57 6.57 -9.22
N SER A 29 9.70 6.30 -8.24
CA SER A 29 8.89 5.08 -8.23
C SER A 29 7.91 5.00 -9.41
N LYS A 30 7.30 6.13 -9.82
CA LYS A 30 6.47 6.20 -11.04
C LYS A 30 7.26 5.90 -12.32
N ASN A 31 8.51 6.37 -12.40
CA ASN A 31 9.38 6.07 -13.54
C ASN A 31 9.74 4.58 -13.60
N ILE A 32 9.94 3.93 -12.45
CA ILE A 32 10.14 2.49 -12.37
C ILE A 32 8.87 1.77 -12.83
N ALA A 33 7.70 2.13 -12.29
CA ALA A 33 6.42 1.57 -12.70
C ALA A 33 6.19 1.69 -14.22
N LYS A 34 6.51 2.85 -14.80
CA LYS A 34 6.44 3.09 -16.25
C LYS A 34 7.40 2.19 -17.04
N ARG A 35 8.63 1.99 -16.55
CA ARG A 35 9.62 1.11 -17.17
C ARG A 35 9.11 -0.33 -17.29
N TYR A 36 8.41 -0.80 -16.28
CA TYR A 36 7.85 -2.16 -16.23
C TYR A 36 6.40 -2.22 -16.73
N SER A 37 5.95 -1.24 -17.53
CA SER A 37 4.67 -1.24 -18.23
C SER A 37 3.46 -1.55 -17.34
N THR A 38 3.48 -1.09 -16.10
CA THR A 38 2.35 -1.26 -15.18
C THR A 38 1.16 -0.39 -15.60
N GLY A 39 -0.06 -0.89 -15.49
CA GLY A 39 -1.28 -0.23 -15.94
C GLY A 39 -1.54 1.10 -15.20
N LYS A 40 -1.38 2.23 -15.90
CA LYS A 40 -1.44 3.57 -15.29
C LYS A 40 -2.76 3.86 -14.57
N ASP A 41 -3.88 3.49 -15.17
CA ASP A 41 -5.21 3.78 -14.60
C ASP A 41 -5.50 2.88 -13.41
N HIS A 42 -5.10 1.62 -13.47
CA HIS A 42 -5.15 0.69 -12.34
C HIS A 42 -4.32 1.18 -11.16
N ILE A 43 -3.08 1.60 -11.38
CA ILE A 43 -2.22 2.15 -10.33
C ILE A 43 -2.87 3.39 -9.70
N LYS A 44 -3.41 4.30 -10.52
CA LYS A 44 -4.07 5.51 -10.01
C LYS A 44 -5.26 5.15 -9.13
N GLY A 45 -6.19 4.35 -9.65
CA GLY A 45 -7.39 3.94 -8.91
C GLY A 45 -7.06 3.19 -7.62
N THR A 46 -6.13 2.23 -7.68
CA THR A 46 -5.68 1.47 -6.51
C THR A 46 -4.97 2.37 -5.49
N THR A 47 -4.20 3.37 -5.95
CA THR A 47 -3.55 4.36 -5.07
C THR A 47 -4.60 5.18 -4.32
N ASP A 48 -5.60 5.71 -5.03
CA ASP A 48 -6.66 6.53 -4.44
C ASP A 48 -7.44 5.73 -3.37
N ILE A 49 -7.75 4.46 -3.66
CA ILE A 49 -8.40 3.55 -2.71
C ILE A 49 -7.51 3.28 -1.50
N ALA A 50 -6.25 2.90 -1.71
CA ALA A 50 -5.33 2.57 -0.62
C ALA A 50 -5.10 3.76 0.32
N LEU A 51 -4.90 4.95 -0.23
CA LEU A 51 -4.69 6.15 0.56
C LEU A 51 -5.97 6.60 1.29
N THR A 52 -7.15 6.40 0.69
CA THR A 52 -8.44 6.63 1.37
C THR A 52 -8.59 5.74 2.59
N ILE A 53 -8.26 4.45 2.48
CA ILE A 53 -8.28 3.51 3.61
C ILE A 53 -7.28 3.95 4.66
N PHE A 54 -6.02 4.20 4.27
CA PHE A 54 -4.96 4.62 5.17
C PHE A 54 -5.34 5.88 5.96
N ASP A 55 -5.73 6.94 5.26
CA ASP A 55 -6.02 8.24 5.87
C ASP A 55 -7.23 8.19 6.82
N SER A 56 -8.22 7.34 6.52
CA SER A 56 -9.41 7.13 7.37
C SER A 56 -9.10 6.33 8.63
N MET A 57 -8.00 5.58 8.66
CA MET A 57 -7.63 4.68 9.77
C MET A 57 -6.50 5.22 10.65
N LYS A 58 -6.10 6.48 10.55
CA LYS A 58 -4.99 7.06 11.33
C LYS A 58 -5.07 6.79 12.82
N LYS A 59 -6.27 6.84 13.40
CA LYS A 59 -6.51 6.55 14.83
C LYS A 59 -6.36 5.07 15.21
N VAL A 60 -6.40 4.17 14.24
CA VAL A 60 -6.30 2.72 14.43
C VAL A 60 -4.87 2.24 14.26
N HIS A 61 -4.24 2.61 13.13
CA HIS A 61 -2.94 2.06 12.78
C HIS A 61 -1.75 2.83 13.36
N GLY A 62 -1.93 4.11 13.72
CA GLY A 62 -0.87 4.95 14.30
C GLY A 62 0.31 5.28 13.38
N MET A 63 0.22 4.93 12.08
CA MET A 63 1.26 5.19 11.08
C MET A 63 1.23 6.67 10.65
N GLY A 64 2.40 7.21 10.28
CA GLY A 64 2.60 8.60 9.88
C GLY A 64 2.72 8.82 8.36
N ALA A 65 3.29 9.99 8.02
CA ALA A 65 3.46 10.38 6.62
C ALA A 65 4.46 9.47 5.88
N ARG A 66 5.50 9.00 6.57
CA ARG A 66 6.52 8.14 5.95
C ARG A 66 5.94 6.78 5.56
N GLU A 67 5.16 6.14 6.42
CA GLU A 67 4.51 4.86 6.12
C GLU A 67 3.45 5.02 5.03
N ARG A 68 2.78 6.18 4.97
CA ARG A 68 1.87 6.54 3.88
C ARG A 68 2.60 6.59 2.54
N LEU A 69 3.80 7.18 2.51
CA LEU A 69 4.66 7.20 1.33
C LEU A 69 5.06 5.79 0.91
N LEU A 70 5.50 4.94 1.87
CA LEU A 70 5.87 3.55 1.58
C LEU A 70 4.69 2.75 0.99
N LEU A 71 3.47 2.93 1.53
CA LEU A 71 2.26 2.34 0.97
C LEU A 71 2.03 2.78 -0.47
N GLN A 72 2.14 4.08 -0.74
CA GLN A 72 1.93 4.63 -2.08
C GLN A 72 2.93 4.06 -3.08
N ILE A 73 4.19 3.89 -2.69
CA ILE A 73 5.21 3.26 -3.53
C ILE A 73 4.90 1.78 -3.75
N ALA A 74 4.50 1.06 -2.68
CA ALA A 74 4.10 -0.33 -2.80
C ALA A 74 2.95 -0.52 -3.80
N VAL A 75 1.93 0.36 -3.76
CA VAL A 75 0.84 0.37 -4.74
C VAL A 75 1.35 0.65 -6.16
N GLN A 76 2.28 1.57 -6.33
CA GLN A 76 2.81 1.91 -7.67
C GLN A 76 3.60 0.75 -8.29
N LEU A 77 4.24 -0.08 -7.47
CA LEU A 77 5.15 -1.13 -7.91
C LEU A 77 4.57 -2.55 -7.81
N HIS A 78 3.35 -2.74 -7.29
CA HIS A 78 2.84 -4.07 -6.95
C HIS A 78 2.73 -5.03 -8.15
N ASP A 79 2.60 -4.50 -9.35
CA ASP A 79 2.44 -5.27 -10.59
C ASP A 79 3.70 -5.27 -11.49
N CYS A 80 4.81 -4.67 -11.05
CA CYS A 80 6.01 -4.52 -11.90
C CYS A 80 6.61 -5.88 -12.33
N GLY A 81 6.40 -6.93 -11.56
CA GLY A 81 6.84 -8.29 -11.88
C GLY A 81 6.14 -8.91 -13.09
N LYS A 82 4.95 -8.43 -13.46
CA LYS A 82 4.22 -8.89 -14.66
C LYS A 82 5.03 -8.74 -15.95
N TYR A 83 5.92 -7.76 -15.97
CA TYR A 83 6.83 -7.54 -17.10
C TYR A 83 7.79 -8.72 -17.32
N ILE A 84 8.15 -9.44 -16.26
CA ILE A 84 9.08 -10.56 -16.29
C ILE A 84 8.31 -11.89 -16.40
N SER A 85 7.33 -12.09 -15.49
CA SER A 85 6.58 -13.34 -15.43
C SER A 85 5.16 -13.12 -14.95
N MET A 86 4.19 -13.60 -15.70
CA MET A 86 2.79 -13.64 -15.29
C MET A 86 2.50 -14.75 -14.27
N ALA A 87 3.33 -15.79 -14.26
CA ALA A 87 3.17 -16.92 -13.33
C ALA A 87 3.76 -16.63 -11.94
N ASP A 88 4.77 -15.75 -11.87
CA ASP A 88 5.50 -15.44 -10.63
C ASP A 88 5.64 -13.93 -10.41
N VAL A 89 4.51 -13.23 -10.49
CA VAL A 89 4.47 -11.76 -10.35
C VAL A 89 5.01 -11.29 -9.00
N ALA A 90 4.67 -12.00 -7.93
CA ALA A 90 5.02 -11.61 -6.57
C ALA A 90 6.53 -11.59 -6.34
N GLU A 91 7.20 -12.70 -6.67
CA GLU A 91 8.64 -12.83 -6.50
C GLU A 91 9.41 -11.93 -7.48
N CYS A 92 8.98 -11.84 -8.73
CA CYS A 92 9.58 -10.94 -9.71
C CYS A 92 9.46 -9.47 -9.27
N SER A 93 8.31 -9.06 -8.74
CA SER A 93 8.14 -7.69 -8.19
C SER A 93 9.05 -7.45 -7.00
N TYR A 94 9.14 -8.40 -6.06
CA TYR A 94 10.05 -8.32 -4.93
C TYR A 94 11.50 -8.11 -5.38
N ARG A 95 11.98 -8.93 -6.31
CA ARG A 95 13.36 -8.85 -6.83
C ARG A 95 13.62 -7.55 -7.57
N ILE A 96 12.68 -7.06 -8.39
CA ILE A 96 12.80 -5.77 -9.07
C ILE A 96 12.96 -4.64 -8.03
N ILE A 97 12.12 -4.59 -7.01
CA ILE A 97 12.15 -3.54 -5.99
C ILE A 97 13.46 -3.59 -5.20
N MET A 98 13.91 -4.79 -4.82
CA MET A 98 15.17 -4.95 -4.08
C MET A 98 16.40 -4.61 -4.91
N ALA A 99 16.40 -4.92 -6.21
CA ALA A 99 17.50 -4.63 -7.11
C ALA A 99 17.53 -3.17 -7.61
N THR A 100 16.44 -2.42 -7.44
CA THR A 100 16.33 -1.04 -7.93
C THR A 100 16.64 -0.06 -6.79
N GLU A 101 17.61 0.81 -7.01
CA GLU A 101 17.88 1.91 -6.09
C GLU A 101 16.85 3.03 -6.29
N ILE A 102 16.20 3.43 -5.20
CA ILE A 102 15.29 4.58 -5.16
C ILE A 102 15.92 5.58 -4.20
N ILE A 103 16.45 6.68 -4.73
CA ILE A 103 17.09 7.72 -3.94
C ILE A 103 16.10 8.26 -2.91
N GLY A 104 16.52 8.33 -1.65
CA GLY A 104 15.67 8.76 -0.53
C GLY A 104 14.94 7.64 0.21
N LEU A 105 15.11 6.37 -0.22
CA LEU A 105 14.70 5.19 0.53
C LEU A 105 15.91 4.44 1.10
N SER A 106 15.82 4.07 2.37
CA SER A 106 16.78 3.14 2.98
C SER A 106 16.59 1.72 2.44
N THR A 107 17.60 0.86 2.61
CA THR A 107 17.51 -0.56 2.26
C THR A 107 16.37 -1.24 3.03
N GLU A 108 16.16 -0.88 4.29
CA GLU A 108 15.13 -1.44 5.12
C GLU A 108 13.72 -1.02 4.66
N GLU A 109 13.53 0.23 4.25
CA GLU A 109 12.28 0.70 3.66
C GLU A 109 11.97 0.00 2.34
N ARG A 110 13.00 -0.24 1.51
CA ARG A 110 12.84 -1.04 0.28
C ARG A 110 12.43 -2.47 0.59
N LYS A 111 12.99 -3.10 1.64
CA LYS A 111 12.55 -4.43 2.11
C LYS A 111 11.08 -4.42 2.53
N VAL A 112 10.65 -3.40 3.28
CA VAL A 112 9.24 -3.24 3.68
C VAL A 112 8.34 -3.16 2.46
N ILE A 113 8.66 -2.30 1.47
CA ILE A 113 7.89 -2.15 0.24
C ILE A 113 7.86 -3.46 -0.55
N ALA A 114 9.02 -4.07 -0.78
CA ALA A 114 9.15 -5.31 -1.53
C ALA A 114 8.36 -6.46 -0.90
N SER A 115 8.44 -6.60 0.44
CA SER A 115 7.70 -7.62 1.18
C SER A 115 6.19 -7.38 1.13
N ALA A 116 5.73 -6.13 1.30
CA ALA A 116 4.31 -5.80 1.17
C ALA A 116 3.76 -6.11 -0.24
N VAL A 117 4.55 -5.86 -1.27
CA VAL A 117 4.23 -6.19 -2.66
C VAL A 117 4.19 -7.71 -2.87
N ARG A 118 5.19 -8.45 -2.38
CA ARG A 118 5.24 -9.92 -2.47
C ARG A 118 3.99 -10.53 -1.84
N TYR A 119 3.67 -10.12 -0.63
CA TYR A 119 2.52 -10.64 0.11
C TYR A 119 1.16 -10.11 -0.37
N ASN A 120 1.11 -9.21 -1.33
CA ASN A 120 -0.15 -8.75 -1.92
C ASN A 120 -0.96 -9.92 -2.52
N THR A 121 -0.29 -10.88 -3.15
CA THR A 121 -0.92 -11.99 -3.86
C THR A 121 -0.53 -13.37 -3.34
N THR A 122 0.54 -13.48 -2.54
CA THR A 122 0.98 -14.72 -1.93
C THR A 122 0.47 -14.88 -0.49
N GLU A 123 0.60 -16.06 0.06
CA GLU A 123 0.33 -16.31 1.48
C GLU A 123 1.26 -15.47 2.35
N PHE A 124 0.71 -14.93 3.46
CA PHE A 124 1.49 -14.12 4.39
C PHE A 124 2.22 -15.04 5.38
N VAL A 125 3.54 -14.92 5.45
CA VAL A 125 4.35 -15.71 6.38
C VAL A 125 4.38 -15.02 7.75
N TYR A 126 3.92 -15.72 8.78
CA TYR A 126 3.86 -15.20 10.13
C TYR A 126 5.23 -15.16 10.81
N TYR A 127 5.42 -14.20 11.71
CA TYR A 127 6.67 -14.00 12.43
C TYR A 127 7.10 -15.25 13.17
N GLY A 128 8.35 -15.66 12.99
CA GLY A 128 8.91 -16.87 13.58
C GLY A 128 8.85 -18.13 12.69
N ASN A 129 8.15 -18.10 11.57
CA ASN A 129 8.03 -19.21 10.61
C ASN A 129 8.94 -19.00 9.37
N TYR A 130 10.05 -18.29 9.55
CA TYR A 130 10.97 -17.99 8.45
C TYR A 130 12.01 -19.10 8.31
N ASP A 131 11.86 -19.97 7.30
CA ASP A 131 12.98 -20.80 6.81
C ASP A 131 13.72 -20.11 5.65
N ASP A 132 13.07 -19.20 4.90
CA ASP A 132 13.64 -18.50 3.72
C ASP A 132 13.21 -17.03 3.60
N GLY A 133 12.65 -16.43 4.63
CA GLY A 133 12.17 -15.05 4.59
C GLY A 133 13.27 -14.02 4.86
N PRO A 134 13.14 -12.76 4.39
CA PRO A 134 14.09 -11.71 4.76
C PRO A 134 14.06 -11.51 6.27
N GLU A 135 15.26 -11.44 6.85
CA GLU A 135 15.47 -11.10 8.26
C GLU A 135 14.91 -9.69 8.52
N ILE A 136 13.65 -9.63 8.95
CA ILE A 136 12.94 -8.40 9.28
C ILE A 136 12.66 -8.43 10.78
N ASP A 137 13.02 -7.34 11.48
CA ASP A 137 12.67 -7.21 12.90
C ASP A 137 11.16 -7.14 13.12
N ARG A 138 10.73 -7.31 14.36
CA ARG A 138 9.32 -7.36 14.72
C ARG A 138 8.55 -6.08 14.35
N GLU A 139 9.17 -4.93 14.46
CA GLU A 139 8.53 -3.64 14.18
C GLU A 139 8.26 -3.51 12.69
N ARG A 140 9.24 -3.78 11.86
CA ARG A 140 9.11 -3.77 10.40
C ARG A 140 8.17 -4.86 9.89
N TYR A 141 8.18 -6.03 10.52
CA TYR A 141 7.21 -7.09 10.23
C TYR A 141 5.77 -6.61 10.42
N LEU A 142 5.46 -5.93 11.53
CA LEU A 142 4.15 -5.36 11.76
C LEU A 142 3.79 -4.28 10.73
N LEU A 143 4.77 -3.48 10.32
CA LEU A 143 4.58 -2.50 9.25
C LEU A 143 4.26 -3.19 7.92
N VAL A 144 5.01 -4.22 7.54
CA VAL A 144 4.73 -5.03 6.33
C VAL A 144 3.32 -5.58 6.38
N ALA A 145 2.89 -6.18 7.50
CA ALA A 145 1.54 -6.71 7.66
C ALA A 145 0.47 -5.65 7.45
N LYS A 146 0.62 -4.47 8.07
CA LYS A 146 -0.32 -3.35 7.94
C LYS A 146 -0.41 -2.83 6.49
N LEU A 147 0.74 -2.62 5.84
CA LEU A 147 0.76 -2.15 4.44
C LEU A 147 0.19 -3.20 3.49
N THR A 148 0.52 -4.48 3.69
CA THR A 148 -0.04 -5.60 2.92
C THR A 148 -1.55 -5.68 3.05
N ALA A 149 -2.10 -5.54 4.25
CA ALA A 149 -3.53 -5.62 4.48
C ALA A 149 -4.29 -4.54 3.71
N ILE A 150 -3.78 -3.30 3.72
CA ILE A 150 -4.38 -2.18 2.96
C ILE A 150 -4.22 -2.41 1.44
N LEU A 151 -3.02 -2.80 1.00
CA LEU A 151 -2.73 -3.03 -0.42
C LEU A 151 -3.62 -4.14 -1.00
N ARG A 152 -3.81 -5.26 -0.28
CA ARG A 152 -4.68 -6.37 -0.69
C ARG A 152 -6.13 -5.92 -0.90
N LEU A 153 -6.68 -5.10 0.01
CA LEU A 153 -8.03 -4.58 -0.15
C LEU A 153 -8.13 -3.65 -1.36
N ALA A 154 -7.18 -2.72 -1.51
CA ALA A 154 -7.18 -1.76 -2.60
C ALA A 154 -7.04 -2.45 -3.97
N ASN A 155 -6.14 -3.41 -4.09
CA ASN A 155 -5.95 -4.19 -5.33
C ASN A 155 -7.18 -5.04 -5.67
N ALA A 156 -7.84 -5.64 -4.67
CA ALA A 156 -9.07 -6.40 -4.88
C ALA A 156 -10.24 -5.54 -5.41
N MET A 157 -10.30 -4.26 -5.02
CA MET A 157 -11.34 -3.33 -5.47
C MET A 157 -11.23 -2.89 -6.93
N ASP A 158 -10.08 -3.08 -7.56
CA ASP A 158 -9.90 -2.82 -9.00
C ASP A 158 -9.31 -4.04 -9.74
N ARG A 159 -9.74 -5.25 -9.33
CA ARG A 159 -9.22 -6.50 -9.91
C ARG A 159 -9.42 -6.62 -11.41
N SER A 160 -10.52 -6.10 -11.91
CA SER A 160 -10.81 -6.10 -13.36
C SER A 160 -10.00 -5.07 -14.14
N HIS A 161 -9.30 -4.15 -13.49
CA HIS A 161 -8.56 -3.03 -14.07
C HIS A 161 -9.44 -2.04 -14.87
N TYR A 162 -10.75 -2.02 -14.58
CA TYR A 162 -11.72 -1.13 -15.24
C TYR A 162 -12.14 0.08 -14.39
N GLN A 163 -11.49 0.31 -13.24
CA GLN A 163 -11.78 1.42 -12.32
C GLN A 163 -13.29 1.55 -12.08
N LYS A 164 -13.94 0.43 -11.75
CA LYS A 164 -15.39 0.37 -11.54
C LYS A 164 -15.84 1.05 -10.25
N VAL A 165 -14.97 1.18 -9.26
CA VAL A 165 -15.25 1.89 -8.01
C VAL A 165 -15.15 3.38 -8.28
N GLU A 166 -16.29 4.08 -8.28
CA GLU A 166 -16.38 5.51 -8.55
C GLU A 166 -16.02 6.35 -7.33
N SER A 167 -16.44 5.89 -6.16
CA SER A 167 -16.01 6.49 -4.89
C SER A 167 -15.99 5.45 -3.76
N LEU A 168 -15.10 5.69 -2.81
CA LEU A 168 -14.96 4.91 -1.58
C LEU A 168 -15.08 5.85 -0.40
N ARG A 169 -16.00 5.55 0.52
CA ARG A 169 -16.07 6.20 1.81
C ARG A 169 -15.76 5.20 2.91
N VAL A 170 -14.79 5.52 3.72
CA VAL A 170 -14.37 4.69 4.86
C VAL A 170 -14.72 5.43 6.15
N VAL A 171 -15.49 4.79 7.01
CA VAL A 171 -15.97 5.38 8.26
C VAL A 171 -15.64 4.44 9.41
N LEU A 172 -14.83 4.91 10.33
CA LEU A 172 -14.64 4.22 11.61
C LEU A 172 -15.86 4.54 12.50
N THR A 173 -16.65 3.51 12.81
CA THR A 173 -17.71 3.65 13.82
C THR A 173 -17.08 3.78 15.21
N ALA A 174 -17.87 4.14 16.21
CA ALA A 174 -17.37 4.45 17.55
C ALA A 174 -16.29 3.44 18.00
N LEU A 175 -15.21 3.92 18.61
CA LEU A 175 -14.05 3.10 19.05
C LEU A 175 -14.43 1.89 19.90
N LYS A 176 -15.62 1.92 20.53
CA LYS A 176 -16.18 0.81 21.31
C LYS A 176 -16.54 -0.40 20.45
N ASP A 177 -17.03 -0.18 19.22
CA ASP A 177 -17.54 -1.27 18.38
C ASP A 177 -16.44 -1.87 17.50
N ARG A 178 -15.26 -1.26 17.45
CA ARG A 178 -14.13 -1.68 16.62
C ARG A 178 -14.56 -2.10 15.20
N GLU A 179 -15.43 -1.31 14.58
CA GLU A 179 -15.97 -1.57 13.26
C GLU A 179 -15.57 -0.48 12.28
N LEU A 180 -15.06 -0.90 11.12
CA LEU A 180 -14.75 -0.04 9.97
C LEU A 180 -15.77 -0.32 8.88
N GLN A 181 -16.52 0.69 8.46
CA GLN A 181 -17.45 0.58 7.36
C GLN A 181 -16.84 1.11 6.08
N MET A 182 -16.80 0.29 5.05
CA MET A 182 -16.38 0.65 3.71
C MET A 182 -17.61 0.72 2.81
N ILE A 183 -17.98 1.94 2.39
CA ILE A 183 -19.14 2.22 1.55
C ILE A 183 -18.63 2.44 0.12
N ILE A 184 -18.94 1.49 -0.76
CA ILE A 184 -18.47 1.48 -2.14
C ILE A 184 -19.60 2.00 -3.05
N ASP A 185 -19.31 3.03 -3.84
CA ASP A 185 -20.21 3.56 -4.87
C ASP A 185 -19.72 3.11 -6.25
N SER A 186 -20.62 2.50 -7.02
CA SER A 186 -20.34 2.04 -8.38
C SER A 186 -21.66 1.93 -9.17
N SER A 187 -21.68 2.48 -10.38
CA SER A 187 -22.77 2.28 -11.35
C SER A 187 -22.66 0.95 -12.10
N ARG A 188 -21.47 0.32 -12.05
CA ARG A 188 -21.16 -0.91 -12.76
C ARG A 188 -21.32 -2.14 -11.87
N ASP A 189 -21.33 -3.31 -12.49
CA ASP A 189 -21.25 -4.57 -11.76
C ASP A 189 -19.86 -4.77 -11.16
N ILE A 190 -19.79 -4.84 -9.83
CA ILE A 190 -18.59 -5.07 -9.03
C ILE A 190 -18.62 -6.42 -8.29
N SER A 191 -19.38 -7.38 -8.79
CA SER A 191 -19.53 -8.70 -8.13
C SER A 191 -18.20 -9.43 -8.01
N LEU A 192 -17.32 -9.34 -9.02
CA LEU A 192 -15.98 -9.90 -8.98
C LEU A 192 -15.12 -9.25 -7.88
N GLU A 193 -15.11 -7.91 -7.85
CA GLU A 193 -14.36 -7.13 -6.88
C GLU A 193 -14.84 -7.41 -5.45
N LEU A 194 -16.15 -7.46 -5.24
CA LEU A 194 -16.73 -7.78 -3.92
C LEU A 194 -16.44 -9.22 -3.47
N GLY A 195 -16.44 -10.18 -4.39
CA GLY A 195 -16.07 -11.56 -4.09
C GLY A 195 -14.64 -11.67 -3.58
N LEU A 196 -13.70 -11.13 -4.34
CA LEU A 196 -12.28 -11.14 -4.00
C LEU A 196 -11.96 -10.30 -2.76
N LEU A 197 -12.68 -9.19 -2.56
CA LEU A 197 -12.51 -8.34 -1.39
C LEU A 197 -12.85 -9.10 -0.10
N ARG A 198 -13.90 -9.93 -0.10
CA ARG A 198 -14.28 -10.75 1.06
C ARG A 198 -13.17 -11.71 1.49
N ASP A 199 -12.42 -12.27 0.55
CA ASP A 199 -11.30 -13.16 0.86
C ASP A 199 -10.15 -12.43 1.56
N LYS A 200 -10.03 -11.10 1.37
CA LYS A 200 -8.99 -10.26 1.98
C LYS A 200 -9.39 -9.66 3.32
N VAL A 201 -10.69 -9.64 3.62
CA VAL A 201 -11.24 -9.08 4.87
C VAL A 201 -10.63 -9.76 6.10
N LYS A 202 -10.56 -11.09 6.11
CA LYS A 202 -10.05 -11.85 7.27
C LYS A 202 -8.64 -11.41 7.69
N PHE A 203 -7.73 -11.30 6.74
CA PHE A 203 -6.36 -10.86 7.03
C PHE A 203 -6.32 -9.40 7.51
N PHE A 204 -7.13 -8.53 6.94
CA PHE A 204 -7.24 -7.14 7.37
C PHE A 204 -7.76 -7.03 8.81
N GLU A 205 -8.81 -7.77 9.17
CA GLU A 205 -9.37 -7.81 10.51
C GLU A 205 -8.37 -8.34 11.54
N GLU A 206 -7.61 -9.37 11.17
CA GLU A 206 -6.55 -9.95 12.01
C GLU A 206 -5.44 -8.93 12.30
N VAL A 207 -4.96 -8.22 11.26
CA VAL A 207 -3.85 -7.25 11.39
C VAL A 207 -4.23 -6.03 12.22
N PHE A 208 -5.47 -5.52 12.06
CA PHE A 208 -5.89 -4.27 12.71
C PHE A 208 -6.75 -4.49 13.97
N GLY A 209 -7.20 -5.71 14.22
CA GLY A 209 -8.09 -6.02 15.35
C GLY A 209 -9.43 -5.31 15.28
N ILE A 210 -9.94 -5.01 14.07
CA ILE A 210 -11.21 -4.33 13.82
C ILE A 210 -12.02 -5.10 12.78
N ARG A 211 -13.34 -5.11 12.97
CA ARG A 211 -14.26 -5.71 12.02
C ARG A 211 -14.47 -4.83 10.80
N LEU A 212 -14.40 -5.40 9.61
CA LEU A 212 -14.63 -4.71 8.34
C LEU A 212 -16.01 -5.03 7.77
N VAL A 213 -16.85 -4.00 7.64
CA VAL A 213 -18.18 -4.11 7.08
C VAL A 213 -18.22 -3.45 5.69
N LEU A 214 -18.49 -4.27 4.68
CA LEU A 214 -18.61 -3.82 3.29
C LEU A 214 -20.07 -3.44 3.00
N LYS A 215 -20.29 -2.22 2.52
CA LYS A 215 -21.59 -1.72 2.09
C LYS A 215 -21.51 -1.20 0.67
N ARG A 216 -22.49 -1.53 -0.17
CA ARG A 216 -22.67 -0.86 -1.46
C ARG A 216 -23.64 0.30 -1.27
N LYS A 217 -23.31 1.46 -1.81
CA LYS A 217 -24.24 2.60 -1.81
C LYS A 217 -25.46 2.24 -2.65
N ARG A 218 -26.64 2.32 -2.05
CA ARG A 218 -27.91 2.17 -2.82
C ARG A 218 -28.08 3.42 -3.67
N ARG A 219 -28.23 3.24 -4.96
CA ARG A 219 -28.72 4.31 -5.86
C ARG A 219 -30.25 4.18 -5.89
N ALA A 220 -30.93 5.28 -5.59
CA ALA A 220 -32.38 5.39 -5.74
C ALA A 220 -32.75 5.33 -7.20
#